data_0ffbe98d544a9c17359d4dbdb34637f2
#
_entry.id   0ffbe98d544a9c17359d4dbdb34637f2
#
_cell.length_a   1.000
_cell.length_b   1.000
_cell.length_c   1.000
_cell.angle_alpha   90.00
_cell.angle_beta   90.00
_cell.angle_gamma   90.00
#
_symmetry.space_group_name_H-M   'P 1'
#
loop_
_entity.id
_entity.type
_entity.pdbx_description
1 polymer ?
#
loop_
_entity_poly.entity_id
_entity_poly.type
_entity_poly.pdbx_seq_one_letter_code
_entity_poly.pdbx_strand_id
1 'polypeptide(L)'
;YVLNLLGVLVLFFGLFALFETGVLGSRNSYFMGIPTFALFLIALAAGGVAAGTMGVLVGIPTLKLRGDYLAIVTVAFAEIIRVAFTNFQITGGGRVMSGIAKLSNFYWVFWVTVACVTVMYLFIRSRFGRTVKAIREDYIAAEASGVNVTFYKVMTFAISAFFAGIAGAIYAHYM
;
A
#
# COMPACT_ATOMS: atom_id res chain seq x y z
N TYR A 1 24.50 6.03 0.00
CA TYR A 1 23.42 5.80 0.99
C TYR A 1 22.31 4.89 0.43
N VAL A 2 21.82 5.12 -0.81
CA VAL A 2 20.78 4.28 -1.45
C VAL A 2 21.28 2.85 -1.69
N LEU A 3 22.56 2.69 -2.11
CA LEU A 3 23.16 1.38 -2.37
C LEU A 3 23.31 0.55 -1.08
N ASN A 4 23.70 1.20 0.03
CA ASN A 4 23.81 0.54 1.34
C ASN A 4 22.44 0.11 1.86
N LEU A 5 21.40 0.92 1.65
CA LEU A 5 20.05 0.61 2.08
C LEU A 5 19.42 -0.53 1.26
N LEU A 6 19.68 -0.55 -0.06
CA LEU A 6 19.32 -1.67 -0.96
C LEU A 6 20.07 -2.95 -0.57
N GLY A 7 21.34 -2.86 -0.22
CA GLY A 7 22.14 -3.98 0.28
C GLY A 7 21.61 -4.57 1.59
N VAL A 8 21.20 -3.71 2.53
CA VAL A 8 20.55 -4.15 3.79
C VAL A 8 19.19 -4.81 3.51
N LEU A 9 18.39 -4.28 2.58
CA LEU A 9 17.11 -4.87 2.17
C LEU A 9 17.30 -6.24 1.50
N VAL A 10 18.29 -6.37 0.60
CA VAL A 10 18.59 -7.63 -0.10
C VAL A 10 19.15 -8.67 0.87
N LEU A 11 20.08 -8.29 1.75
CA LEU A 11 20.60 -9.16 2.82
C LEU A 11 19.47 -9.61 3.75
N PHE A 12 18.60 -8.70 4.08
CA PHE A 12 17.46 -8.98 4.96
C PHE A 12 16.45 -9.92 4.32
N PHE A 13 16.08 -9.71 3.04
CA PHE A 13 15.22 -10.61 2.28
C PHE A 13 15.89 -11.98 2.09
N GLY A 14 17.22 -12.02 1.87
CA GLY A 14 17.99 -13.25 1.76
C GLY A 14 18.03 -14.04 3.06
N LEU A 15 18.28 -13.38 4.21
CA LEU A 15 18.28 -14.02 5.53
C LEU A 15 16.88 -14.51 5.93
N PHE A 16 15.86 -13.77 5.51
CA PHE A 16 14.47 -14.11 5.74
C PHE A 16 14.01 -15.30 4.88
N ALA A 17 14.40 -15.36 3.61
CA ALA A 17 14.15 -16.52 2.75
C ALA A 17 14.81 -17.79 3.30
N LEU A 18 16.01 -17.67 3.88
CA LEU A 18 16.70 -18.77 4.55
C LEU A 18 15.99 -19.23 5.83
N PHE A 19 15.33 -18.33 6.53
CA PHE A 19 14.52 -18.65 7.72
C PHE A 19 13.24 -19.42 7.34
N GLU A 20 12.59 -19.04 6.26
CA GLU A 20 11.35 -19.66 5.75
C GLU A 20 11.59 -21.00 5.04
N THR A 21 12.75 -21.21 4.40
CA THR A 21 13.06 -22.47 3.72
C THR A 21 13.36 -23.64 4.66
N GLY A 22 13.18 -23.45 5.97
CA GLY A 22 13.33 -24.52 6.97
C GLY A 22 14.77 -24.80 7.39
N VAL A 23 15.74 -24.01 6.92
CA VAL A 23 17.14 -24.12 7.37
C VAL A 23 17.27 -23.67 8.84
N LEU A 24 16.36 -22.78 9.30
CA LEU A 24 16.36 -22.24 10.67
C LEU A 24 15.05 -22.48 11.46
N GLY A 25 14.04 -23.14 10.91
CA GLY A 25 12.82 -23.42 11.66
C GLY A 25 11.70 -24.03 10.82
N SER A 26 11.24 -25.20 11.24
CA SER A 26 10.27 -26.01 10.52
C SER A 26 8.84 -25.44 10.56
N ARG A 27 8.29 -25.14 9.40
CA ARG A 27 6.92 -25.45 8.98
C ARG A 27 6.73 -25.12 7.50
N ASN A 28 7.13 -26.04 6.63
CA ASN A 28 6.75 -26.00 5.21
C ASN A 28 5.27 -26.39 5.08
N SER A 29 4.40 -25.40 5.05
CA SER A 29 3.04 -25.57 4.58
C SER A 29 2.99 -25.14 3.12
N TYR A 30 2.93 -26.10 2.21
CA TYR A 30 2.69 -25.82 0.78
C TYR A 30 1.18 -25.85 0.55
N PHE A 31 0.66 -24.78 -0.05
CA PHE A 31 -0.68 -24.75 -0.59
C PHE A 31 -0.59 -24.76 -2.11
N MET A 32 -1.11 -25.79 -2.77
CA MET A 32 -1.01 -26.01 -4.23
C MET A 32 0.44 -26.01 -4.79
N GLY A 33 1.43 -26.48 -4.02
CA GLY A 33 2.83 -26.53 -4.46
C GLY A 33 3.58 -25.19 -4.43
N ILE A 34 2.94 -24.12 -3.94
CA ILE A 34 3.55 -22.80 -3.76
C ILE A 34 3.84 -22.61 -2.26
N PRO A 35 5.03 -22.16 -1.85
CA PRO A 35 5.30 -21.86 -0.45
C PRO A 35 4.32 -20.79 0.05
N THR A 36 3.74 -20.99 1.23
CA THR A 36 2.74 -20.07 1.83
C THR A 36 3.23 -18.63 1.90
N PHE A 37 4.53 -18.44 1.99
CA PHE A 37 5.21 -17.16 1.90
C PHE A 37 4.98 -16.43 0.58
N ALA A 38 5.15 -17.12 -0.54
CA ALA A 38 4.95 -16.50 -1.86
C ALA A 38 3.48 -16.12 -2.07
N LEU A 39 2.55 -16.95 -1.60
CA LEU A 39 1.12 -16.64 -1.61
C LEU A 39 0.80 -15.39 -0.79
N PHE A 40 1.39 -15.25 0.39
CA PHE A 40 1.22 -14.06 1.23
C PHE A 40 1.74 -12.79 0.54
N LEU A 41 2.93 -12.83 -0.07
CA LEU A 41 3.47 -11.69 -0.83
C LEU A 41 2.61 -11.32 -2.03
N ILE A 42 2.10 -12.32 -2.76
CA ILE A 42 1.21 -12.10 -3.89
C ILE A 42 -0.10 -11.45 -3.41
N ALA A 43 -0.66 -11.91 -2.29
CA ALA A 43 -1.85 -11.32 -1.70
C ALA A 43 -1.63 -9.86 -1.26
N LEU A 44 -0.47 -9.55 -0.66
CA LEU A 44 -0.09 -8.18 -0.31
C LEU A 44 0.02 -7.30 -1.56
N ALA A 45 0.72 -7.78 -2.59
CA ALA A 45 0.88 -7.04 -3.83
C ALA A 45 -0.46 -6.82 -4.54
N ALA A 46 -1.31 -7.85 -4.61
CA ALA A 46 -2.63 -7.76 -5.21
C ALA A 46 -3.53 -6.76 -4.45
N GLY A 47 -3.54 -6.81 -3.11
CA GLY A 47 -4.27 -5.86 -2.27
C GLY A 47 -3.78 -4.42 -2.46
N GLY A 48 -2.45 -4.23 -2.55
CA GLY A 48 -1.85 -2.93 -2.84
C GLY A 48 -2.23 -2.39 -4.22
N VAL A 49 -2.14 -3.23 -5.27
CA VAL A 49 -2.50 -2.83 -6.64
C VAL A 49 -3.99 -2.52 -6.75
N ALA A 50 -4.86 -3.35 -6.17
CA ALA A 50 -6.30 -3.11 -6.16
C ALA A 50 -6.65 -1.78 -5.47
N ALA A 51 -6.06 -1.51 -4.29
CA ALA A 51 -6.26 -0.25 -3.59
C ALA A 51 -5.67 0.95 -4.36
N GLY A 52 -4.49 0.80 -4.98
CA GLY A 52 -3.87 1.83 -5.82
C GLY A 52 -4.71 2.21 -7.03
N THR A 53 -5.31 1.22 -7.73
CA THR A 53 -6.21 1.47 -8.86
C THR A 53 -7.48 2.19 -8.43
N MET A 54 -8.10 1.79 -7.32
CA MET A 54 -9.22 2.52 -6.72
C MET A 54 -8.82 3.93 -6.28
N GLY A 55 -7.61 4.10 -5.75
CA GLY A 55 -7.04 5.41 -5.44
C GLY A 55 -6.97 6.33 -6.65
N VAL A 56 -6.56 5.83 -7.82
CA VAL A 56 -6.58 6.63 -9.06
C VAL A 56 -8.00 7.00 -9.45
N LEU A 57 -8.93 6.03 -9.43
CA LEU A 57 -10.33 6.26 -9.82
C LEU A 57 -11.00 7.34 -8.96
N VAL A 58 -10.77 7.30 -7.64
CA VAL A 58 -11.30 8.29 -6.71
C VAL A 58 -10.49 9.60 -6.75
N GLY A 59 -9.17 9.51 -6.94
CA GLY A 59 -8.26 10.65 -6.94
C GLY A 59 -8.52 11.61 -8.11
N ILE A 60 -8.81 11.10 -9.31
CA ILE A 60 -9.04 11.94 -10.50
C ILE A 60 -10.17 12.96 -10.28
N PRO A 61 -11.38 12.58 -9.84
CA PRO A 61 -12.45 13.55 -9.61
C PRO A 61 -12.22 14.42 -8.35
N THR A 62 -11.72 13.82 -7.26
CA THR A 62 -11.60 14.52 -5.97
C THR A 62 -10.49 15.57 -5.98
N LEU A 63 -9.32 15.26 -6.56
CA LEU A 63 -8.16 16.15 -6.53
C LEU A 63 -8.26 17.37 -7.48
N LYS A 64 -9.32 17.45 -8.31
CA LYS A 64 -9.69 18.67 -9.05
C LYS A 64 -10.32 19.72 -8.14
N LEU A 65 -10.85 19.32 -7.00
CA LEU A 65 -11.44 20.23 -6.01
C LEU A 65 -10.34 20.87 -5.17
N ARG A 66 -10.63 22.06 -4.63
CA ARG A 66 -9.67 22.84 -3.84
C ARG A 66 -10.23 23.13 -2.47
N GLY A 67 -9.34 23.27 -1.48
CA GLY A 67 -9.69 23.68 -0.12
C GLY A 67 -10.58 22.66 0.59
N ASP A 68 -11.53 23.14 1.35
CA ASP A 68 -12.40 22.37 2.26
C ASP A 68 -13.31 21.37 1.51
N TYR A 69 -13.69 21.70 0.27
CA TYR A 69 -14.48 20.80 -0.58
C TYR A 69 -13.77 19.48 -0.88
N LEU A 70 -12.44 19.50 -0.98
CA LEU A 70 -11.64 18.28 -1.17
C LEU A 70 -11.82 17.34 0.03
N ALA A 71 -11.74 17.88 1.25
CA ALA A 71 -11.88 17.08 2.48
C ALA A 71 -13.28 16.45 2.59
N ILE A 72 -14.34 17.24 2.32
CA ILE A 72 -15.73 16.76 2.39
C ILE A 72 -15.96 15.65 1.38
N VAL A 73 -15.52 15.84 0.15
CA VAL A 73 -15.74 14.87 -0.93
C VAL A 73 -14.92 13.59 -0.72
N THR A 74 -13.70 13.66 -0.21
CA THR A 74 -12.91 12.46 0.10
C THR A 74 -13.52 11.63 1.22
N VAL A 75 -14.07 12.25 2.26
CA VAL A 75 -14.80 11.54 3.33
C VAL A 75 -16.09 10.91 2.78
N ALA A 76 -16.84 11.63 1.93
CA ALA A 76 -18.04 11.09 1.30
C ALA A 76 -17.74 9.86 0.43
N PHE A 77 -16.68 9.89 -0.38
CA PHE A 77 -16.23 8.74 -1.17
C PHE A 77 -15.80 7.56 -0.29
N ALA A 78 -15.09 7.83 0.80
CA ALA A 78 -14.70 6.78 1.73
C ALA A 78 -15.92 6.07 2.34
N GLU A 79 -16.97 6.83 2.70
CA GLU A 79 -18.20 6.25 3.25
C GLU A 79 -19.01 5.50 2.18
N ILE A 80 -19.09 6.01 0.95
CA ILE A 80 -19.73 5.29 -0.17
C ILE A 80 -19.05 3.94 -0.41
N ILE A 81 -17.71 3.91 -0.46
CA ILE A 81 -16.94 2.68 -0.65
C ILE A 81 -17.20 1.72 0.51
N ARG A 82 -17.15 2.21 1.75
CA ARG A 82 -17.41 1.41 2.93
C ARG A 82 -18.80 0.77 2.90
N VAL A 83 -19.85 1.55 2.61
CA VAL A 83 -21.23 1.08 2.54
C VAL A 83 -21.39 0.10 1.37
N ALA A 84 -20.77 0.35 0.22
CA ALA A 84 -20.78 -0.56 -0.90
C ALA A 84 -20.22 -1.93 -0.51
N PHE A 85 -19.03 -1.99 0.10
CA PHE A 85 -18.40 -3.26 0.51
C PHE A 85 -19.18 -3.99 1.61
N THR A 86 -19.82 -3.27 2.55
CA THR A 86 -20.65 -3.89 3.59
C THR A 86 -21.95 -4.48 3.07
N ASN A 87 -22.45 -4.00 1.92
CA ASN A 87 -23.68 -4.50 1.30
C ASN A 87 -23.43 -5.55 0.20
N PHE A 88 -22.20 -5.72 -0.28
CA PHE A 88 -21.89 -6.75 -1.26
C PHE A 88 -21.95 -8.15 -0.62
N GLN A 89 -22.80 -9.02 -1.13
CA GLN A 89 -22.92 -10.41 -0.66
C GLN A 89 -21.65 -11.25 -0.89
N ILE A 90 -20.87 -10.91 -1.93
CA ILE A 90 -19.62 -11.59 -2.28
C ILE A 90 -18.55 -11.40 -1.19
N THR A 91 -18.56 -10.26 -0.50
CA THR A 91 -17.61 -9.96 0.60
C THR A 91 -18.09 -10.45 1.97
N GLY A 92 -19.18 -11.24 2.02
CA GLY A 92 -19.79 -11.70 3.27
C GLY A 92 -20.70 -10.65 3.93
N GLY A 93 -20.89 -9.50 3.30
CA GLY A 93 -21.71 -8.40 3.81
C GLY A 93 -21.17 -7.84 5.12
N GLY A 94 -22.05 -7.50 6.07
CA GLY A 94 -21.67 -7.03 7.40
C GLY A 94 -21.11 -8.11 8.33
N ARG A 95 -20.99 -9.36 7.86
CA ARG A 95 -20.36 -10.45 8.62
C ARG A 95 -18.87 -10.49 8.27
N VAL A 96 -18.03 -10.64 9.29
CA VAL A 96 -16.59 -10.85 9.10
C VAL A 96 -16.38 -12.08 8.22
N MET A 97 -15.57 -11.96 7.17
CA MET A 97 -15.18 -13.11 6.34
C MET A 97 -14.48 -14.14 7.25
N SER A 98 -15.17 -15.26 7.51
CA SER A 98 -14.62 -16.40 8.24
C SER A 98 -13.95 -17.35 7.24
N GLY A 99 -12.73 -17.81 7.54
CA GLY A 99 -12.03 -18.80 6.73
C GLY A 99 -10.76 -18.28 6.03
N ILE A 100 -10.35 -17.06 6.28
CA ILE A 100 -9.04 -16.55 5.82
C ILE A 100 -7.96 -17.22 6.69
N ALA A 101 -6.99 -17.87 6.04
CA ALA A 101 -5.87 -18.49 6.74
C ALA A 101 -5.05 -17.41 7.48
N LYS A 102 -4.84 -17.61 8.77
CA LYS A 102 -3.97 -16.74 9.59
C LYS A 102 -2.52 -16.95 9.20
N LEU A 103 -2.05 -16.15 8.26
CA LEU A 103 -0.67 -16.20 7.76
C LEU A 103 0.20 -15.09 8.37
N SER A 104 -0.40 -14.05 8.94
CA SER A 104 0.34 -12.94 9.53
C SER A 104 0.77 -13.26 10.96
N ASN A 105 2.07 -13.39 11.15
CA ASN A 105 2.73 -13.42 12.46
C ASN A 105 3.25 -12.01 12.77
N PHE A 106 3.48 -11.69 14.08
CA PHE A 106 4.08 -10.41 14.50
C PHE A 106 5.35 -10.08 13.72
N TYR A 107 6.19 -11.07 13.45
CA TYR A 107 7.40 -10.95 12.64
C TYR A 107 7.13 -10.39 11.24
N TRP A 108 6.12 -10.92 10.56
CA TRP A 108 5.72 -10.49 9.22
C TRP A 108 5.23 -9.05 9.21
N VAL A 109 4.34 -8.71 10.15
CA VAL A 109 3.80 -7.37 10.28
C VAL A 109 4.92 -6.35 10.49
N PHE A 110 5.85 -6.65 11.40
CA PHE A 110 6.97 -5.77 11.71
C PHE A 110 7.83 -5.48 10.46
N TRP A 111 8.24 -6.56 9.75
CA TRP A 111 9.17 -6.40 8.64
C TRP A 111 8.53 -5.79 7.39
N VAL A 112 7.30 -6.13 7.07
CA VAL A 112 6.57 -5.49 5.98
C VAL A 112 6.36 -4.00 6.29
N THR A 113 6.07 -3.65 7.54
CA THR A 113 5.94 -2.26 7.96
C THR A 113 7.27 -1.50 7.79
N VAL A 114 8.39 -2.08 8.25
CA VAL A 114 9.73 -1.48 8.07
C VAL A 114 10.05 -1.30 6.58
N ALA A 115 9.77 -2.30 5.75
CA ALA A 115 9.98 -2.21 4.31
C ALA A 115 9.14 -1.10 3.68
N CYS A 116 7.84 -1.02 4.01
CA CYS A 116 6.95 0.03 3.51
C CYS A 116 7.43 1.43 3.92
N VAL A 117 7.77 1.63 5.19
CA VAL A 117 8.29 2.91 5.70
C VAL A 117 9.58 3.30 4.98
N THR A 118 10.48 2.33 4.75
CA THR A 118 11.74 2.56 4.04
C THR A 118 11.49 3.00 2.59
N VAL A 119 10.59 2.32 1.88
CA VAL A 119 10.23 2.68 0.50
C VAL A 119 9.57 4.06 0.45
N MET A 120 8.68 4.38 1.37
CA MET A 120 8.06 5.71 1.47
C MET A 120 9.11 6.80 1.74
N TYR A 121 10.07 6.54 2.61
CA TYR A 121 11.17 7.48 2.90
C TYR A 121 12.04 7.74 1.66
N LEU A 122 12.38 6.68 0.92
CA LEU A 122 13.13 6.80 -0.35
C LEU A 122 12.32 7.56 -1.40
N PHE A 123 11.03 7.29 -1.50
CA PHE A 123 10.13 8.01 -2.42
C PHE A 123 10.11 9.51 -2.12
N ILE A 124 9.98 9.92 -0.85
CA ILE A 124 9.96 11.33 -0.44
C ILE A 124 11.30 12.03 -0.77
N ARG A 125 12.42 11.30 -0.74
CA ARG A 125 13.74 11.83 -1.11
C ARG A 125 14.04 11.79 -2.61
N SER A 126 13.23 11.14 -3.40
CA SER A 126 13.36 11.04 -4.86
C SER A 126 13.08 12.39 -5.56
N ARG A 127 13.32 12.43 -6.87
CA ARG A 127 12.95 13.59 -7.68
C ARG A 127 11.45 13.86 -7.61
N PHE A 128 10.62 12.82 -7.67
CA PHE A 128 9.18 12.91 -7.51
C PHE A 128 8.76 13.52 -6.18
N GLY A 129 9.34 13.04 -5.09
CA GLY A 129 9.06 13.57 -3.75
C GLY A 129 9.43 15.05 -3.59
N ARG A 130 10.50 15.50 -4.24
CA ARG A 130 10.87 16.92 -4.25
C ARG A 130 9.84 17.77 -4.99
N THR A 131 9.38 17.32 -6.16
CA THR A 131 8.32 18.00 -6.91
C THR A 131 7.02 18.08 -6.12
N VAL A 132 6.63 17.00 -5.44
CA VAL A 132 5.44 16.97 -4.56
C VAL A 132 5.57 17.96 -3.41
N LYS A 133 6.76 18.09 -2.81
CA LYS A 133 7.03 19.10 -1.78
C LYS A 133 6.90 20.52 -2.34
N ALA A 134 7.44 20.80 -3.53
CA ALA A 134 7.31 22.11 -4.17
C ALA A 134 5.85 22.47 -4.42
N ILE A 135 5.05 21.52 -4.91
CA ILE A 135 3.59 21.72 -5.11
C ILE A 135 2.87 22.00 -3.79
N ARG A 136 3.33 21.43 -2.69
CA ARG A 136 2.75 21.65 -1.36
C ARG A 136 3.02 23.06 -0.85
N GLU A 137 4.23 23.59 -1.10
CA GLU A 137 4.63 24.95 -0.66
C GLU A 137 3.89 26.02 -1.48
N ASP A 138 3.96 25.92 -2.80
CA ASP A 138 3.24 26.83 -3.71
C ASP A 138 2.87 26.12 -5.03
N TYR A 139 1.59 25.77 -5.17
CA TYR A 139 1.08 25.11 -6.36
C TYR A 139 1.06 26.01 -7.59
N ILE A 140 0.90 27.35 -7.41
CA ILE A 140 0.86 28.32 -8.52
C ILE A 140 2.26 28.47 -9.10
N ALA A 141 3.27 28.62 -8.27
CA ALA A 141 4.66 28.70 -8.71
C ALA A 141 5.13 27.40 -9.38
N ALA A 142 4.71 26.23 -8.88
CA ALA A 142 5.01 24.95 -9.49
C ALA A 142 4.37 24.82 -10.88
N GLU A 143 3.11 25.22 -11.04
CA GLU A 143 2.39 25.22 -12.32
C GLU A 143 3.03 26.17 -13.32
N ALA A 144 3.41 27.37 -12.89
CA ALA A 144 4.14 28.35 -13.70
C ALA A 144 5.51 27.84 -14.17
N SER A 145 6.14 26.95 -13.38
CA SER A 145 7.40 26.26 -13.74
C SER A 145 7.20 25.06 -14.69
N GLY A 146 5.99 24.84 -15.21
CA GLY A 146 5.68 23.76 -16.16
C GLY A 146 5.39 22.40 -15.52
N VAL A 147 5.20 22.33 -14.20
CA VAL A 147 4.89 21.10 -13.49
C VAL A 147 3.39 20.79 -13.62
N ASN A 148 3.06 19.58 -14.07
CA ASN A 148 1.67 19.12 -14.12
C ASN A 148 1.18 18.73 -12.70
N VAL A 149 0.66 19.72 -11.97
CA VAL A 149 0.23 19.59 -10.57
C VAL A 149 -0.80 18.48 -10.38
N THR A 150 -1.77 18.36 -11.30
CA THR A 150 -2.82 17.32 -11.21
C THR A 150 -2.24 15.92 -11.29
N PHE A 151 -1.32 15.68 -12.22
CA PHE A 151 -0.66 14.37 -12.37
C PHE A 151 0.09 13.95 -11.09
N TYR A 152 0.90 14.86 -10.54
CA TYR A 152 1.67 14.57 -9.32
C TYR A 152 0.78 14.33 -8.11
N LYS A 153 -0.33 15.07 -7.97
CA LYS A 153 -1.31 14.86 -6.90
C LYS A 153 -1.97 13.48 -7.01
N VAL A 154 -2.49 13.12 -8.19
CA VAL A 154 -3.14 11.82 -8.41
C VAL A 154 -2.17 10.68 -8.19
N MET A 155 -0.94 10.79 -8.67
CA MET A 155 0.09 9.76 -8.50
C MET A 155 0.48 9.56 -7.03
N THR A 156 0.64 10.64 -6.28
CA THR A 156 0.92 10.57 -4.84
C THR A 156 -0.24 9.93 -4.07
N PHE A 157 -1.47 10.27 -4.44
CA PHE A 157 -2.67 9.68 -3.84
C PHE A 157 -2.76 8.18 -4.15
N ALA A 158 -2.48 7.75 -5.37
CA ALA A 158 -2.45 6.35 -5.77
C ALA A 158 -1.38 5.54 -5.02
N ILE A 159 -0.18 6.11 -4.85
CA ILE A 159 0.91 5.48 -4.08
C ILE A 159 0.50 5.35 -2.60
N SER A 160 -0.11 6.38 -2.02
CA SER A 160 -0.62 6.32 -0.65
C SER A 160 -1.69 5.23 -0.50
N ALA A 161 -2.63 5.13 -1.45
CA ALA A 161 -3.66 4.10 -1.48
C ALA A 161 -3.06 2.68 -1.63
N PHE A 162 -1.99 2.53 -2.42
CA PHE A 162 -1.26 1.27 -2.54
C PHE A 162 -0.71 0.78 -1.20
N PHE A 163 -0.05 1.64 -0.44
CA PHE A 163 0.45 1.28 0.90
C PHE A 163 -0.69 1.02 1.90
N ALA A 164 -1.78 1.77 1.80
CA ALA A 164 -2.98 1.48 2.60
C ALA A 164 -3.58 0.12 2.28
N GLY A 165 -3.57 -0.30 1.00
CA GLY A 165 -3.99 -1.63 0.57
C GLY A 165 -3.12 -2.75 1.14
N ILE A 166 -1.80 -2.58 1.18
CA ILE A 166 -0.88 -3.52 1.83
C ILE A 166 -1.23 -3.66 3.33
N ALA A 167 -1.45 -2.54 4.02
CA ALA A 167 -1.83 -2.55 5.43
C ALA A 167 -3.17 -3.28 5.65
N GLY A 168 -4.14 -3.06 4.77
CA GLY A 168 -5.44 -3.77 4.79
C GLY A 168 -5.29 -5.27 4.57
N ALA A 169 -4.42 -5.69 3.65
CA ALA A 169 -4.14 -7.11 3.40
C ALA A 169 -3.48 -7.79 4.61
N ILE A 170 -2.54 -7.12 5.28
CA ILE A 170 -1.95 -7.62 6.54
C ILE A 170 -3.03 -7.79 7.60
N TYR A 171 -3.89 -6.79 7.75
CA TYR A 171 -4.97 -6.81 8.74
C TYR A 171 -5.96 -7.96 8.50
N ALA A 172 -6.32 -8.21 7.24
CA ALA A 172 -7.21 -9.31 6.85
C ALA A 172 -6.65 -10.70 7.21
N HIS A 173 -5.33 -10.87 7.15
CA HIS A 173 -4.67 -12.13 7.52
C HIS A 173 -4.35 -12.24 9.03
N TYR A 174 -4.53 -11.16 9.79
CA TYR A 174 -4.33 -11.16 11.25
C TYR A 174 -5.59 -11.59 11.99
N MET A 175 -6.78 -11.21 11.52
CA MET A 175 -8.06 -11.60 12.10
C MET A 175 -8.42 -13.05 11.77
#